data_1dcfc7f11758bb6c4e38d7ffd84d2903
#
_entry.id   1dcfc7f11758bb6c4e38d7ffd84d2903
#
_cell.length_a   1.000
_cell.length_b   1.000
_cell.length_c   1.000
_cell.angle_alpha   90.00
_cell.angle_beta   90.00
_cell.angle_gamma   90.00
#
_symmetry.space_group_name_H-M   'P 1'
#
loop_
_entity.id
_entity.type
_entity.pdbx_description
1 polymer ?
#
loop_
_entity_poly.entity_id
_entity_poly.type
_entity_poly.pdbx_seq_one_letter_code
_entity_poly.pdbx_strand_id
1 'polypeptide(L)'
;MPHLFRFFSFFPLWLLHAIGWVLGWFAFVLSPTYRRRLVAHARLAGYSLAQVRGAIGHAGCMVAELPRMWLGRPVASEWRNTACVEEAYAKGRGVVYLSPHVGGFESLPQAAAALFGQRFGPVTVLYRPARQPWLAEVM
;
A
#
# COMPACT_ATOMS: atom_id res chain seq x y z
N MET A 1 0.30 19.64 8.21
CA MET A 1 0.64 18.30 7.68
C MET A 1 -0.18 17.89 6.45
N PRO A 2 -1.53 18.08 6.34
CA PRO A 2 -2.29 17.69 5.13
C PRO A 2 -1.79 18.34 3.84
N HIS A 3 -1.40 19.62 3.88
CA HIS A 3 -0.89 20.34 2.71
C HIS A 3 0.43 19.73 2.16
N LEU A 4 1.32 19.29 3.05
CA LEU A 4 2.57 18.66 2.65
C LEU A 4 2.31 17.29 1.98
N PHE A 5 1.39 16.51 2.55
CA PHE A 5 0.97 15.22 2.00
C PHE A 5 0.34 15.40 0.60
N ARG A 6 -0.54 16.41 0.47
CA ARG A 6 -1.14 16.78 -0.82
C ARG A 6 -0.09 17.28 -1.83
N PHE A 7 0.92 18.03 -1.39
CA PHE A 7 2.02 18.47 -2.24
C PHE A 7 2.78 17.28 -2.83
N PHE A 8 3.11 16.27 -2.01
CA PHE A 8 3.80 15.08 -2.49
C PHE A 8 2.95 14.23 -3.45
N SER A 9 1.64 14.35 -3.45
CA SER A 9 0.77 13.61 -4.39
C SER A 9 0.97 14.01 -5.86
N PHE A 10 1.54 15.18 -6.13
CA PHE A 10 1.85 15.66 -7.49
C PHE A 10 3.18 15.11 -8.03
N PHE A 11 4.03 14.57 -7.16
CA PHE A 11 5.35 14.11 -7.57
C PHE A 11 5.26 12.82 -8.38
N PRO A 12 6.14 12.65 -9.38
CA PRO A 12 6.23 11.41 -10.13
C PRO A 12 6.69 10.27 -9.22
N LEU A 13 6.20 9.06 -9.48
CA LEU A 13 6.43 7.91 -8.61
C LEU A 13 7.92 7.57 -8.46
N TRP A 14 8.71 7.71 -9.53
CA TRP A 14 10.15 7.45 -9.48
C TRP A 14 10.88 8.35 -8.47
N LEU A 15 10.46 9.62 -8.36
CA LEU A 15 11.05 10.56 -7.39
C LEU A 15 10.65 10.19 -5.95
N LEU A 16 9.38 9.86 -5.74
CA LEU A 16 8.90 9.38 -4.45
C LEU A 16 9.63 8.11 -4.01
N HIS A 17 9.87 7.19 -4.93
CA HIS A 17 10.64 5.98 -4.67
C HIS A 17 12.11 6.26 -4.36
N ALA A 18 12.75 7.18 -5.07
CA ALA A 18 14.13 7.58 -4.76
C ALA A 18 14.24 8.17 -3.33
N ILE A 19 13.33 9.08 -2.97
CA ILE A 19 13.26 9.65 -1.62
C ILE A 19 12.95 8.54 -0.59
N GLY A 20 11.96 7.72 -0.87
CA GLY A 20 11.54 6.62 0.00
C GLY A 20 12.65 5.62 0.26
N TRP A 21 13.41 5.26 -0.79
CA TRP A 21 14.56 4.36 -0.65
C TRP A 21 15.59 4.88 0.36
N VAL A 22 15.97 6.15 0.22
CA VAL A 22 16.92 6.80 1.14
C VAL A 22 16.35 6.86 2.56
N LEU A 23 15.08 7.26 2.71
CA LEU A 23 14.42 7.32 4.02
C LEU A 23 14.28 5.95 4.67
N GLY A 24 14.06 4.89 3.90
CA GLY A 24 14.01 3.52 4.39
C GLY A 24 15.34 3.09 5.02
N TRP A 25 16.44 3.35 4.34
CA TRP A 25 17.78 3.10 4.87
C TRP A 25 18.09 3.97 6.09
N PHE A 26 17.72 5.24 6.04
CA PHE A 26 17.90 6.16 7.16
C PHE A 26 17.15 5.68 8.41
N ALA A 27 15.88 5.28 8.24
CA ALA A 27 15.08 4.70 9.32
C ALA A 27 15.70 3.41 9.88
N PHE A 28 16.26 2.55 9.02
CA PHE A 28 16.92 1.32 9.44
C PHE A 28 18.17 1.60 10.29
N VAL A 29 18.96 2.59 9.92
CA VAL A 29 20.18 2.96 10.67
C VAL A 29 19.84 3.61 12.00
N LEU A 30 18.89 4.55 12.00
CA LEU A 30 18.57 5.36 13.19
C LEU A 30 17.62 4.66 14.18
N SER A 31 16.82 3.69 13.74
CA SER A 31 15.86 3.03 14.61
C SER A 31 16.29 1.60 14.98
N PRO A 32 16.90 1.40 16.17
CA PRO A 32 17.26 0.05 16.63
C PRO A 32 16.05 -0.88 16.74
N THR A 33 14.88 -0.35 17.06
CA THR A 33 13.65 -1.13 17.17
C THR A 33 13.19 -1.64 15.82
N TYR A 34 13.18 -0.77 14.79
CA TYR A 34 12.83 -1.16 13.43
C TYR A 34 13.82 -2.22 12.91
N ARG A 35 15.12 -1.96 13.04
CA ARG A 35 16.18 -2.89 12.62
C ARG A 35 16.02 -4.27 13.27
N ARG A 36 15.84 -4.33 14.60
CA ARG A 36 15.65 -5.60 15.32
C ARG A 36 14.44 -6.38 14.80
N ARG A 37 13.30 -5.70 14.58
CA ARG A 37 12.08 -6.32 14.05
C ARG A 37 12.29 -6.87 12.65
N LEU A 38 12.87 -6.10 11.75
CA LEU A 38 13.13 -6.53 10.37
C LEU A 38 14.05 -7.76 10.34
N VAL A 39 15.14 -7.74 11.10
CA VAL A 39 16.07 -8.88 11.20
C VAL A 39 15.37 -10.11 11.79
N ALA A 40 14.55 -9.94 12.83
CA ALA A 40 13.80 -11.04 13.43
C ALA A 40 12.81 -11.66 12.43
N HIS A 41 12.06 -10.83 11.69
CA HIS A 41 11.11 -11.31 10.68
C HIS A 41 11.82 -12.00 9.52
N ALA A 42 12.96 -11.47 9.05
CA ALA A 42 13.77 -12.14 8.02
C ALA A 42 14.21 -13.53 8.47
N ARG A 43 14.71 -13.66 9.70
CA ARG A 43 15.13 -14.96 10.28
C ARG A 43 13.97 -15.94 10.42
N LEU A 44 12.80 -15.48 10.86
CA LEU A 44 11.60 -16.32 10.94
C LEU A 44 11.18 -16.83 9.56
N ALA A 45 11.39 -16.06 8.52
CA ALA A 45 11.13 -16.44 7.14
C ALA A 45 12.28 -17.28 6.51
N GLY A 46 13.33 -17.60 7.26
CA GLY A 46 14.46 -18.40 6.78
C GLY A 46 15.50 -17.61 5.96
N TYR A 47 15.48 -16.28 6.01
CA TYR A 47 16.40 -15.42 5.24
C TYR A 47 17.42 -14.72 6.13
N SER A 48 18.63 -14.55 5.60
CA SER A 48 19.63 -13.63 6.17
C SER A 48 19.28 -12.17 5.81
N LEU A 49 19.77 -11.21 6.60
CA LEU A 49 19.62 -9.79 6.29
C LEU A 49 20.24 -9.42 4.93
N ALA A 50 21.33 -10.06 4.55
CA ALA A 50 21.99 -9.82 3.26
C ALA A 50 21.08 -10.15 2.07
N GLN A 51 20.32 -11.24 2.17
CA GLN A 51 19.37 -11.66 1.13
C GLN A 51 18.17 -10.71 1.01
N VAL A 52 17.72 -10.12 2.13
CA VAL A 52 16.54 -9.23 2.15
C VAL A 52 16.88 -7.76 2.29
N ARG A 53 18.14 -7.36 2.12
CA ARG A 53 18.56 -5.96 2.29
C ARG A 53 17.77 -4.96 1.44
N GLY A 54 17.32 -5.37 0.26
CA GLY A 54 16.47 -4.56 -0.60
C GLY A 54 15.13 -4.16 0.04
N ALA A 55 14.60 -5.02 0.93
CA ALA A 55 13.35 -4.73 1.65
C ALA A 55 13.43 -3.47 2.52
N ILE A 56 14.64 -3.08 2.96
CA ILE A 56 14.87 -1.86 3.75
C ILE A 56 14.47 -0.63 2.94
N GLY A 57 15.01 -0.49 1.74
CA GLY A 57 14.68 0.63 0.85
C GLY A 57 13.24 0.56 0.36
N HIS A 58 12.77 -0.63 -0.04
CA HIS A 58 11.39 -0.81 -0.53
C HIS A 58 10.33 -0.50 0.52
N ALA A 59 10.59 -0.77 1.81
CA ALA A 59 9.68 -0.34 2.88
C ALA A 59 9.54 1.19 2.94
N GLY A 60 10.62 1.93 2.71
CA GLY A 60 10.57 3.39 2.58
C GLY A 60 9.82 3.85 1.33
N CYS A 61 10.00 3.17 0.18
CA CYS A 61 9.26 3.46 -1.04
C CYS A 61 7.76 3.31 -0.84
N MET A 62 7.32 2.22 -0.19
CA MET A 62 5.91 1.96 0.12
C MET A 62 5.27 3.10 0.93
N VAL A 63 5.99 3.65 1.89
CA VAL A 63 5.49 4.80 2.68
C VAL A 63 5.48 6.09 1.85
N ALA A 64 6.51 6.30 1.04
CA ALA A 64 6.65 7.52 0.24
C ALA A 64 5.62 7.61 -0.91
N GLU A 65 5.10 6.51 -1.40
CA GLU A 65 4.09 6.50 -2.47
C GLU A 65 2.67 6.78 -1.99
N LEU A 66 2.36 6.65 -0.67
CA LEU A 66 1.01 6.82 -0.13
C LEU A 66 0.33 8.15 -0.54
N PRO A 67 1.01 9.31 -0.49
CA PRO A 67 0.40 10.56 -0.94
C PRO A 67 -0.10 10.49 -2.39
N ARG A 68 0.68 9.86 -3.25
CA ARG A 68 0.35 9.70 -4.66
C ARG A 68 -0.81 8.73 -4.86
N MET A 69 -0.82 7.62 -4.13
CA MET A 69 -1.85 6.59 -4.24
C MET A 69 -3.20 7.06 -3.72
N TRP A 70 -3.22 7.86 -2.65
CA TRP A 70 -4.48 8.30 -2.04
C TRP A 70 -5.05 9.57 -2.68
N LEU A 71 -4.20 10.52 -3.06
CA LEU A 71 -4.61 11.84 -3.53
C LEU A 71 -4.19 12.16 -4.97
N GLY A 72 -3.37 11.30 -5.57
CA GLY A 72 -2.90 11.48 -6.93
C GLY A 72 -3.91 11.02 -8.00
N ARG A 73 -3.47 11.01 -9.24
CA ARG A 73 -4.26 10.45 -10.34
C ARG A 73 -4.41 8.93 -10.12
N PRO A 74 -5.58 8.36 -10.44
CA PRO A 74 -5.78 6.92 -10.38
C PRO A 74 -4.67 6.17 -11.12
N VAL A 75 -4.18 5.10 -10.53
CA VAL A 75 -3.17 4.24 -11.14
C VAL A 75 -3.87 3.27 -12.08
N ALA A 76 -3.40 3.16 -13.30
CA ALA A 76 -3.87 2.14 -14.23
C ALA A 76 -3.61 0.75 -13.64
N SER A 77 -4.66 -0.04 -13.51
CA SER A 77 -4.60 -1.37 -12.92
C SER A 77 -5.01 -2.41 -13.93
N GLU A 78 -4.18 -3.45 -14.09
CA GLU A 78 -4.52 -4.63 -14.87
C GLU A 78 -5.01 -5.73 -13.94
N TRP A 79 -6.20 -6.23 -14.18
CA TRP A 79 -6.76 -7.34 -13.45
C TRP A 79 -6.62 -8.63 -14.25
N ARG A 80 -6.18 -9.70 -13.59
CA ARG A 80 -6.10 -11.03 -14.16
C ARG A 80 -7.07 -11.95 -13.45
N ASN A 81 -7.67 -12.88 -14.19
CA ASN A 81 -8.64 -13.85 -13.66
C ASN A 81 -9.89 -13.21 -13.03
N THR A 82 -10.44 -12.17 -13.66
CA THR A 82 -11.68 -11.51 -13.18
C THR A 82 -12.89 -12.43 -13.16
N ALA A 83 -12.88 -13.49 -13.96
CA ALA A 83 -13.99 -14.44 -14.06
C ALA A 83 -14.37 -15.02 -12.68
N CYS A 84 -13.41 -15.38 -11.84
CA CYS A 84 -13.69 -15.92 -10.50
C CYS A 84 -14.42 -14.91 -9.60
N VAL A 85 -14.13 -13.62 -9.77
CA VAL A 85 -14.81 -12.54 -9.04
C VAL A 85 -16.23 -12.33 -9.56
N GLU A 86 -16.40 -12.32 -10.88
CA GLU A 86 -17.70 -12.17 -11.53
C GLU A 86 -18.64 -13.34 -11.20
N GLU A 87 -18.12 -14.57 -11.21
CA GLU A 87 -18.86 -15.75 -10.76
C GLU A 87 -19.28 -15.68 -9.29
N ALA A 88 -18.41 -15.12 -8.43
CA ALA A 88 -18.74 -14.93 -7.03
C ALA A 88 -19.86 -13.91 -6.84
N TYR A 89 -19.85 -12.81 -7.59
CA TYR A 89 -20.93 -11.82 -7.59
C TYR A 89 -22.25 -12.39 -8.14
N ALA A 90 -22.18 -13.20 -9.20
CA ALA A 90 -23.35 -13.82 -9.80
C ALA A 90 -24.14 -14.70 -8.81
N LYS A 91 -23.49 -15.22 -7.76
CA LYS A 91 -24.16 -16.00 -6.71
C LYS A 91 -25.04 -15.15 -5.78
N GLY A 92 -24.99 -13.81 -5.87
CA GLY A 92 -25.88 -12.90 -5.13
C GLY A 92 -25.68 -12.86 -3.60
N ARG A 93 -24.60 -13.46 -3.08
CA ARG A 93 -24.33 -13.57 -1.64
C ARG A 93 -23.32 -12.52 -1.12
N GLY A 94 -22.94 -11.58 -1.96
CA GLY A 94 -21.87 -10.65 -1.68
C GLY A 94 -20.48 -11.28 -1.87
N VAL A 95 -19.44 -10.44 -1.89
CA VAL A 95 -18.05 -10.87 -2.08
C VAL A 95 -17.18 -10.19 -1.05
N VAL A 96 -16.34 -10.96 -0.36
CA VAL A 96 -15.31 -10.43 0.55
C VAL A 96 -13.95 -10.58 -0.10
N TYR A 97 -13.26 -9.47 -0.29
CA TYR A 97 -11.88 -9.44 -0.77
C TYR A 97 -10.91 -9.52 0.40
N LEU A 98 -10.03 -10.50 0.36
CA LEU A 98 -8.91 -10.60 1.28
C LEU A 98 -7.63 -10.29 0.51
N SER A 99 -6.88 -9.31 0.97
CA SER A 99 -5.62 -8.91 0.35
C SER A 99 -4.47 -8.96 1.34
N PRO A 100 -3.35 -9.59 1.01
CA PRO A 100 -2.13 -9.47 1.79
C PRO A 100 -1.55 -8.05 1.65
N HIS A 101 -0.84 -7.59 2.68
CA HIS A 101 -0.11 -6.31 2.63
C HIS A 101 1.20 -6.47 1.84
N VAL A 102 1.08 -6.67 0.54
CA VAL A 102 2.21 -6.88 -0.38
C VAL A 102 2.14 -5.87 -1.51
N GLY A 103 3.28 -5.24 -1.81
CA GLY A 103 3.35 -4.22 -2.86
C GLY A 103 2.41 -3.05 -2.61
N GLY A 104 1.84 -2.51 -3.68
CA GLY A 104 0.90 -1.37 -3.64
C GLY A 104 -0.53 -1.76 -3.25
N PHE A 105 -0.71 -2.57 -2.21
CA PHE A 105 -2.03 -3.08 -1.78
C PHE A 105 -3.06 -1.98 -1.52
N GLU A 106 -2.65 -0.77 -1.19
CA GLU A 106 -3.51 0.41 -0.99
C GLU A 106 -4.28 0.83 -2.26
N SER A 107 -3.82 0.41 -3.45
CA SER A 107 -4.53 0.67 -4.72
C SER A 107 -5.68 -0.31 -4.95
N LEU A 108 -5.71 -1.46 -4.27
CA LEU A 108 -6.69 -2.51 -4.52
C LEU A 108 -8.15 -2.07 -4.30
N PRO A 109 -8.51 -1.37 -3.20
CA PRO A 109 -9.87 -0.90 -3.00
C PRO A 109 -10.34 0.05 -4.12
N GLN A 110 -9.46 0.95 -4.55
CA GLN A 110 -9.77 1.90 -5.64
C GLN A 110 -9.95 1.18 -6.96
N ALA A 111 -9.07 0.23 -7.28
CA ALA A 111 -9.15 -0.57 -8.48
C ALA A 111 -10.38 -1.49 -8.49
N ALA A 112 -10.73 -2.10 -7.36
CA ALA A 112 -11.93 -2.90 -7.22
C ALA A 112 -13.21 -2.05 -7.38
N ALA A 113 -13.26 -0.87 -6.78
CA ALA A 113 -14.38 0.05 -6.93
C ALA A 113 -14.53 0.53 -8.38
N ALA A 114 -13.43 0.82 -9.08
CA ALA A 114 -13.46 1.24 -10.47
C ALA A 114 -13.94 0.15 -11.41
N LEU A 115 -13.52 -1.11 -11.19
CA LEU A 115 -13.85 -2.23 -12.09
C LEU A 115 -15.23 -2.86 -11.80
N PHE A 116 -15.54 -3.06 -10.53
CA PHE A 116 -16.72 -3.83 -10.10
C PHE A 116 -17.81 -2.94 -9.49
N GLY A 117 -17.46 -1.76 -8.96
CA GLY A 117 -18.39 -0.94 -8.20
C GLY A 117 -19.61 -0.47 -8.99
N GLN A 118 -19.44 -0.13 -10.26
CA GLN A 118 -20.56 0.29 -11.12
C GLN A 118 -21.53 -0.85 -11.47
N ARG A 119 -21.01 -2.09 -11.58
CA ARG A 119 -21.79 -3.27 -12.00
C ARG A 119 -22.46 -3.99 -10.83
N PHE A 120 -21.80 -4.03 -9.68
CA PHE A 120 -22.20 -4.90 -8.56
C PHE A 120 -22.49 -4.13 -7.26
N GLY A 121 -22.32 -2.82 -7.26
CA GLY A 121 -22.56 -1.97 -6.09
C GLY A 121 -21.29 -1.50 -5.40
N PRO A 122 -21.41 -0.63 -4.37
CA PRO A 122 -20.29 0.03 -3.74
C PRO A 122 -19.37 -0.96 -3.00
N VAL A 123 -18.07 -0.73 -3.12
CA VAL A 123 -17.05 -1.47 -2.35
C VAL A 123 -16.90 -0.82 -0.98
N THR A 124 -17.10 -1.61 0.07
CA THR A 124 -16.89 -1.19 1.46
C THR A 124 -15.54 -1.68 1.95
N VAL A 125 -14.75 -0.80 2.52
CA VAL A 125 -13.40 -1.13 3.04
C VAL A 125 -13.43 -1.11 4.56
N LEU A 126 -12.98 -2.21 5.17
CA LEU A 126 -12.70 -2.27 6.60
C LEU A 126 -11.28 -1.80 6.85
N TYR A 127 -11.13 -0.73 7.59
CA TYR A 127 -9.81 -0.22 7.93
C TYR A 127 -9.74 0.19 9.40
N ARG A 128 -8.52 0.21 9.92
CA ARG A 128 -8.27 0.75 11.25
C ARG A 128 -8.03 2.26 11.12
N PRO A 129 -8.78 3.11 11.83
CA PRO A 129 -8.55 4.56 11.80
C PRO A 129 -7.10 4.91 12.12
N ALA A 130 -6.58 5.89 11.40
CA ALA A 130 -5.23 6.39 11.62
C ALA A 130 -5.09 6.94 13.04
N ARG A 131 -3.97 6.63 13.70
CA ARG A 131 -3.66 7.16 15.04
C ARG A 131 -3.36 8.66 15.04
N GLN A 132 -2.97 9.18 13.89
CA GLN A 132 -2.62 10.59 13.70
C GLN A 132 -3.86 11.34 13.20
N PRO A 133 -4.39 12.34 13.94
CA PRO A 133 -5.61 13.05 13.55
C PRO A 133 -5.54 13.66 12.15
N TRP A 134 -4.40 14.26 11.79
CA TRP A 134 -4.21 14.87 10.46
C TRP A 134 -4.29 13.85 9.31
N LEU A 135 -4.00 12.58 9.58
CA LEU A 135 -4.08 11.53 8.57
C LEU A 135 -5.53 11.08 8.35
N ALA A 136 -6.35 11.13 9.40
CA ALA A 136 -7.79 10.86 9.30
C ALA A 136 -8.52 11.90 8.42
N GLU A 137 -8.01 13.13 8.35
CA GLU A 137 -8.55 14.18 7.46
C GLU A 137 -8.21 13.94 5.98
N VAL A 138 -7.24 13.10 5.69
CA VAL A 138 -6.76 12.81 4.34
C VAL A 138 -7.38 11.52 3.79
N MET A 139 -7.71 10.59 4.67
CA MET A 139 -8.34 9.30 4.34
C MET A 139 -9.85 9.44 4.17
#